data_17cd8d1fee4e4379eee450c5502725f2
#
_entry.id   17cd8d1fee4e4379eee450c5502725f2
#
_cell.length_a   1.000
_cell.length_b   1.000
_cell.length_c   1.000
_cell.angle_alpha   90.00
_cell.angle_beta   90.00
_cell.angle_gamma   90.00
#
_symmetry.space_group_name_H-M   'P 1'
#
loop_
_entity.id
_entity.type
_entity.pdbx_description
1 polymer ?
#
loop_
_entity_poly.entity_id
_entity_poly.type
_entity_poly.pdbx_seq_one_letter_code
_entity_poly.pdbx_strand_id
1 'polypeptide(L)'
;MAVDAVVSSLRVECPHEGCGLYVTYQKLSDHQSVCPLAPCKCPVPVCGYEVPPSALYHHISNAHPMPVHRIQYGKVLQLQVPPSEPRLLLFAEEDRRAFFLVGGMLDIGAPIAVSVICIRAGASPLPHYWAKLWVNGPPGEPKGTTDAVEVEMEVTSSKDPSDIDVQELTFLTVLPKLLAWAKLVSLHIQIDKLTLE
;
A
#
# COMPACT_ATOMS: atom_id res chain seq x y z
N MET A 1 30.56 24.57 24.52
CA MET A 1 29.93 25.63 23.68
C MET A 1 30.49 25.69 22.24
N ALA A 2 31.80 25.63 21.97
CA ALA A 2 32.31 25.67 20.57
C ALA A 2 32.07 24.34 19.83
N VAL A 3 32.17 23.20 20.50
CA VAL A 3 31.99 21.86 19.91
C VAL A 3 30.52 21.64 19.52
N ASP A 4 29.58 22.06 20.31
CA ASP A 4 28.14 21.94 20.05
C ASP A 4 27.71 22.69 18.78
N ALA A 5 28.28 23.88 18.58
CA ALA A 5 28.02 24.69 17.38
C ALA A 5 28.57 24.06 16.11
N VAL A 6 29.71 23.39 16.18
CA VAL A 6 30.30 22.66 15.04
C VAL A 6 29.47 21.42 14.71
N VAL A 7 29.08 20.63 15.71
CA VAL A 7 28.26 19.42 15.52
C VAL A 7 26.88 19.77 14.96
N SER A 8 26.27 20.88 15.41
CA SER A 8 24.95 21.31 14.92
C SER A 8 24.97 21.79 13.46
N SER A 9 26.13 22.21 12.94
CA SER A 9 26.30 22.63 11.54
C SER A 9 26.74 21.51 10.61
N LEU A 10 27.21 20.37 11.14
CA LEU A 10 27.67 19.23 10.34
C LEU A 10 26.49 18.63 9.57
N ARG A 11 26.62 18.59 8.24
CA ARG A 11 25.66 17.92 7.36
C ARG A 11 26.16 16.54 7.01
N VAL A 12 25.28 15.57 7.12
CA VAL A 12 25.54 14.16 6.77
C VAL A 12 24.49 13.68 5.77
N GLU A 13 24.92 12.83 4.88
CA GLU A 13 24.05 12.20 3.89
C GLU A 13 23.20 11.12 4.56
N CYS A 14 21.94 11.00 4.13
CA CYS A 14 21.07 9.91 4.57
C CYS A 14 21.65 8.57 4.12
N PRO A 15 21.80 7.58 5.00
CA PRO A 15 22.37 6.28 4.66
C PRO A 15 21.44 5.39 3.81
N HIS A 16 20.17 5.78 3.65
CA HIS A 16 19.23 4.99 2.85
C HIS A 16 19.50 5.22 1.36
N GLU A 17 19.79 4.12 0.67
CA GLU A 17 20.16 4.11 -0.76
C GLU A 17 19.12 4.86 -1.61
N GLY A 18 19.58 5.80 -2.41
CA GLY A 18 18.77 6.62 -3.31
C GLY A 18 18.13 7.84 -2.67
N CYS A 19 18.26 8.05 -1.35
CA CYS A 19 17.69 9.23 -0.68
C CYS A 19 18.41 10.52 -1.10
N GLY A 20 19.74 10.54 -1.04
CA GLY A 20 20.57 11.67 -1.47
C GLY A 20 20.37 12.97 -0.65
N LEU A 21 19.57 12.96 0.41
CA LEU A 21 19.35 14.13 1.24
C LEU A 21 20.47 14.30 2.26
N TYR A 22 20.97 15.55 2.35
CA TYR A 22 21.89 15.99 3.39
C TYR A 22 21.14 16.69 4.50
N VAL A 23 21.18 16.14 5.72
CA VAL A 23 20.54 16.68 6.91
C VAL A 23 21.60 17.03 7.96
N THR A 24 21.27 17.88 8.93
CA THR A 24 22.18 18.11 10.06
C THR A 24 22.31 16.84 10.89
N TYR A 25 23.49 16.59 11.44
CA TYR A 25 23.76 15.40 12.23
C TYR A 25 22.71 15.14 13.32
N GLN A 26 22.26 16.21 13.98
CA GLN A 26 21.24 16.14 15.02
C GLN A 26 19.86 15.71 14.50
N LYS A 27 19.53 15.99 13.23
CA LYS A 27 18.25 15.63 12.59
C LYS A 27 18.32 14.31 11.81
N LEU A 28 19.47 13.65 11.81
CA LEU A 28 19.64 12.43 11.03
C LEU A 28 18.71 11.32 11.50
N SER A 29 18.61 11.09 12.82
CA SER A 29 17.73 10.08 13.39
C SER A 29 16.26 10.33 13.07
N ASP A 30 15.83 11.60 13.19
CA ASP A 30 14.45 12.00 12.89
C ASP A 30 14.14 11.78 11.40
N HIS A 31 15.08 12.19 10.53
CA HIS A 31 14.95 11.95 9.10
C HIS A 31 14.89 10.46 8.76
N GLN A 32 15.76 9.64 9.34
CA GLN A 32 15.79 8.19 9.08
C GLN A 32 14.46 7.52 9.43
N SER A 33 13.79 7.96 10.50
CA SER A 33 12.50 7.39 10.92
C SER A 33 11.35 7.70 9.95
N VAL A 34 11.46 8.79 9.18
CA VAL A 34 10.43 9.24 8.23
C VAL A 34 10.89 9.18 6.77
N CYS A 35 12.10 8.71 6.52
CA CYS A 35 12.64 8.64 5.16
C CYS A 35 11.79 7.71 4.29
N PRO A 36 11.29 8.17 3.14
CA PRO A 36 10.45 7.33 2.27
C PRO A 36 11.19 6.16 1.65
N LEU A 37 12.53 6.11 1.77
CA LEU A 37 13.39 5.03 1.31
C LEU A 37 13.97 4.20 2.45
N ALA A 38 13.53 4.45 3.71
CA ALA A 38 13.87 3.59 4.82
C ALA A 38 13.38 2.14 4.57
N PRO A 39 14.13 1.13 5.02
CA PRO A 39 13.70 -0.25 4.90
C PRO A 39 12.33 -0.50 5.51
N CYS A 40 11.54 -1.32 4.83
CA CYS A 40 10.22 -1.74 5.24
C CYS A 40 10.18 -3.25 5.32
N LYS A 41 9.36 -3.79 6.21
CA LYS A 41 9.19 -5.23 6.33
C LYS A 41 8.39 -5.81 5.16
N CYS A 42 8.70 -7.04 4.82
CA CYS A 42 7.93 -7.81 3.85
C CYS A 42 6.49 -8.00 4.37
N PRO A 43 5.45 -7.77 3.51
CA PRO A 43 4.06 -7.94 3.90
C PRO A 43 3.65 -9.41 4.10
N VAL A 44 4.51 -10.36 3.76
CA VAL A 44 4.24 -11.78 3.96
C VAL A 44 4.50 -12.14 5.41
N PRO A 45 3.49 -12.66 6.14
CA PRO A 45 3.65 -13.06 7.53
C PRO A 45 4.85 -14.00 7.72
N VAL A 46 5.52 -13.86 8.87
CA VAL A 46 6.68 -14.69 9.27
C VAL A 46 7.95 -14.51 8.41
N CYS A 47 7.90 -13.77 7.30
CA CYS A 47 9.11 -13.53 6.49
C CYS A 47 10.18 -12.75 7.26
N GLY A 48 9.79 -11.70 7.96
CA GLY A 48 10.71 -10.87 8.78
C GLY A 48 11.79 -10.13 7.99
N TYR A 49 11.80 -10.25 6.66
CA TYR A 49 12.82 -9.61 5.82
C TYR A 49 12.53 -8.13 5.63
N GLU A 50 13.57 -7.30 5.81
CA GLU A 50 13.48 -5.85 5.64
C GLU A 50 14.27 -5.41 4.41
N VAL A 51 13.63 -4.66 3.52
CA VAL A 51 14.23 -4.13 2.28
C VAL A 51 13.73 -2.72 1.99
N PRO A 52 14.49 -1.92 1.25
CA PRO A 52 13.97 -0.68 0.70
C PRO A 52 12.70 -0.94 -0.12
N PRO A 53 11.69 -0.03 -0.12
CA PRO A 53 10.44 -0.21 -0.87
C PRO A 53 10.66 -0.54 -2.34
N SER A 54 11.70 0.03 -2.95
CA SER A 54 12.09 -0.22 -4.34
C SER A 54 12.55 -1.66 -4.62
N ALA A 55 13.01 -2.39 -3.62
CA ALA A 55 13.46 -3.78 -3.73
C ALA A 55 12.38 -4.82 -3.41
N LEU A 56 11.24 -4.40 -2.84
CA LEU A 56 10.15 -5.30 -2.48
C LEU A 56 9.61 -6.11 -3.66
N TYR A 57 9.52 -5.50 -4.85
CA TYR A 57 9.10 -6.19 -6.06
C TYR A 57 9.94 -7.46 -6.31
N HIS A 58 11.25 -7.33 -6.31
CA HIS A 58 12.15 -8.45 -6.56
C HIS A 58 12.11 -9.47 -5.43
N HIS A 59 12.10 -9.00 -4.18
CA HIS A 59 12.02 -9.90 -3.03
C HIS A 59 10.76 -10.76 -3.08
N ILE A 60 9.57 -10.14 -3.24
CA ILE A 60 8.31 -10.87 -3.24
C ILE A 60 8.21 -11.80 -4.44
N SER A 61 8.57 -11.34 -5.64
CA SER A 61 8.50 -12.16 -6.85
C SER A 61 9.42 -13.40 -6.81
N ASN A 62 10.54 -13.33 -6.07
CA ASN A 62 11.49 -14.42 -6.01
C ASN A 62 11.31 -15.33 -4.79
N ALA A 63 10.84 -14.79 -3.67
CA ALA A 63 10.80 -15.50 -2.40
C ALA A 63 9.40 -15.97 -1.99
N HIS A 64 8.35 -15.42 -2.59
CA HIS A 64 6.97 -15.68 -2.15
C HIS A 64 6.03 -15.97 -3.32
N PRO A 65 5.01 -16.84 -3.11
CA PRO A 65 3.97 -17.10 -4.11
C PRO A 65 2.91 -15.98 -4.20
N MET A 66 3.16 -14.81 -3.59
CA MET A 66 2.22 -13.70 -3.59
C MET A 66 2.14 -13.07 -4.99
N PRO A 67 0.94 -12.84 -5.53
CA PRO A 67 0.78 -12.15 -6.80
C PRO A 67 1.31 -10.72 -6.74
N VAL A 68 2.03 -10.32 -7.79
CA VAL A 68 2.51 -8.94 -7.96
C VAL A 68 1.98 -8.38 -9.27
N HIS A 69 1.33 -7.23 -9.19
CA HIS A 69 0.79 -6.53 -10.35
C HIS A 69 1.45 -5.16 -10.51
N ARG A 70 1.81 -4.84 -11.74
CA ARG A 70 2.29 -3.50 -12.07
C ARG A 70 1.13 -2.55 -12.26
N ILE A 71 1.26 -1.35 -11.73
CA ILE A 71 0.26 -0.28 -11.86
C ILE A 71 0.87 0.97 -12.49
N GLN A 72 0.00 1.79 -13.04
CA GLN A 72 0.28 3.16 -13.46
C GLN A 72 -0.70 4.08 -12.72
N TYR A 73 -0.21 5.20 -12.19
CA TYR A 73 -1.08 6.15 -11.52
C TYR A 73 -2.17 6.69 -12.47
N GLY A 74 -3.37 6.88 -11.94
CA GLY A 74 -4.54 7.33 -12.70
C GLY A 74 -5.14 6.28 -13.64
N LYS A 75 -4.59 5.05 -13.69
CA LYS A 75 -5.12 3.97 -14.52
C LYS A 75 -5.85 2.93 -13.69
N VAL A 76 -6.96 2.46 -14.24
CA VAL A 76 -7.74 1.38 -13.63
C VAL A 76 -7.07 0.04 -13.88
N LEU A 77 -6.85 -0.71 -12.82
CA LEU A 77 -6.45 -2.12 -12.87
C LEU A 77 -7.63 -2.97 -12.42
N GLN A 78 -7.96 -4.00 -13.21
CA GLN A 78 -8.96 -5.00 -12.83
C GLN A 78 -8.24 -6.26 -12.33
N LEU A 79 -8.62 -6.71 -11.14
CA LEU A 79 -8.03 -7.85 -10.45
C LEU A 79 -9.08 -8.91 -10.20
N GLN A 80 -8.63 -10.18 -10.26
CA GLN A 80 -9.43 -11.31 -9.79
C GLN A 80 -8.85 -11.75 -8.45
N VAL A 81 -9.55 -11.45 -7.36
CA VAL A 81 -9.07 -11.71 -6.00
C VAL A 81 -9.91 -12.77 -5.30
N PRO A 82 -9.29 -13.67 -4.51
CA PRO A 82 -10.04 -14.62 -3.70
C PRO A 82 -10.81 -13.88 -2.61
N PRO A 83 -12.08 -14.25 -2.35
CA PRO A 83 -12.88 -13.57 -1.35
C PRO A 83 -12.40 -13.82 0.09
N SER A 84 -11.69 -14.91 0.34
CA SER A 84 -11.27 -15.29 1.70
C SER A 84 -10.16 -14.41 2.23
N GLU A 85 -9.18 -14.08 1.42
CA GLU A 85 -7.98 -13.35 1.85
C GLU A 85 -7.29 -12.68 0.66
N PRO A 86 -7.82 -11.56 0.14
CA PRO A 86 -7.17 -10.85 -0.93
C PRO A 86 -5.86 -10.21 -0.43
N ARG A 87 -4.73 -10.81 -0.83
CA ARG A 87 -3.38 -10.31 -0.53
C ARG A 87 -2.56 -10.30 -1.80
N LEU A 88 -2.11 -9.13 -2.21
CA LEU A 88 -1.22 -8.98 -3.36
C LEU A 88 -0.43 -7.67 -3.30
N LEU A 89 0.68 -7.64 -4.02
CA LEU A 89 1.48 -6.44 -4.17
C LEU A 89 1.11 -5.70 -5.46
N LEU A 90 0.94 -4.39 -5.35
CA LEU A 90 0.82 -3.48 -6.46
C LEU A 90 2.12 -2.66 -6.54
N PHE A 91 2.73 -2.58 -7.70
CA PHE A 91 4.01 -1.92 -7.88
C PHE A 91 3.93 -0.84 -8.97
N ALA A 92 4.14 0.42 -8.57
CA ALA A 92 4.24 1.55 -9.48
C ALA A 92 5.68 1.69 -9.97
N GLU A 93 5.91 1.47 -11.28
CA GLU A 93 7.25 1.53 -11.86
C GLU A 93 7.80 2.97 -11.93
N GLU A 94 6.92 3.96 -12.02
CA GLU A 94 7.28 5.36 -12.20
C GLU A 94 8.18 5.91 -11.09
N ASP A 95 7.91 5.50 -9.84
CA ASP A 95 8.67 5.94 -8.67
C ASP A 95 9.10 4.76 -7.79
N ARG A 96 8.99 3.53 -8.32
CA ARG A 96 9.35 2.27 -7.66
C ARG A 96 8.67 2.09 -6.32
N ARG A 97 7.40 2.50 -6.22
CA ARG A 97 6.59 2.45 -5.01
C ARG A 97 5.78 1.16 -4.96
N ALA A 98 5.77 0.56 -3.78
CA ALA A 98 5.00 -0.64 -3.50
C ALA A 98 3.76 -0.29 -2.67
N PHE A 99 2.62 -0.88 -3.07
CA PHE A 99 1.38 -0.84 -2.32
C PHE A 99 0.95 -2.27 -2.03
N PHE A 100 0.36 -2.49 -0.88
CA PHE A 100 -0.13 -3.78 -0.47
C PHE A 100 -1.65 -3.74 -0.41
N LEU A 101 -2.29 -4.55 -1.25
CA LEU A 101 -3.71 -4.81 -1.13
C LEU A 101 -3.90 -5.85 -0.03
N VAL A 102 -4.69 -5.50 0.95
CA VAL A 102 -5.00 -6.32 2.10
C VAL A 102 -6.51 -6.43 2.25
N GLY A 103 -6.97 -7.63 2.63
CA GLY A 103 -8.37 -7.80 2.93
C GLY A 103 -8.61 -9.09 3.72
N GLY A 104 -9.82 -9.22 4.17
CA GLY A 104 -10.26 -10.37 4.95
C GLY A 104 -11.73 -10.30 5.28
N MET A 105 -12.25 -11.40 5.78
CA MET A 105 -13.62 -11.44 6.29
C MET A 105 -13.70 -10.70 7.63
N LEU A 106 -14.67 -9.81 7.77
CA LEU A 106 -14.89 -9.08 9.03
C LEU A 106 -15.39 -10.00 10.15
N ASP A 107 -16.13 -11.05 9.78
CA ASP A 107 -16.63 -12.11 10.68
C ASP A 107 -17.10 -13.30 9.84
N ILE A 108 -17.48 -14.42 10.49
CA ILE A 108 -18.00 -15.61 9.82
C ILE A 108 -19.30 -15.26 9.09
N GLY A 109 -19.31 -15.39 7.78
CA GLY A 109 -20.45 -15.03 6.92
C GLY A 109 -20.66 -13.52 6.73
N ALA A 110 -19.78 -12.71 7.24
CA ALA A 110 -19.79 -11.26 7.12
C ALA A 110 -19.26 -10.76 5.77
N PRO A 111 -19.44 -9.48 5.45
CA PRO A 111 -18.80 -8.83 4.33
C PRO A 111 -17.28 -8.97 4.35
N ILE A 112 -16.66 -8.90 3.17
CA ILE A 112 -15.21 -8.82 3.02
C ILE A 112 -14.80 -7.35 3.03
N ALA A 113 -13.83 -7.01 3.87
CA ALA A 113 -13.15 -5.73 3.83
C ALA A 113 -11.95 -5.82 2.88
N VAL A 114 -11.75 -4.80 2.04
CA VAL A 114 -10.58 -4.69 1.18
C VAL A 114 -10.03 -3.27 1.27
N SER A 115 -8.74 -3.15 1.54
CA SER A 115 -8.04 -1.87 1.62
C SER A 115 -6.69 -1.92 0.92
N VAL A 116 -6.05 -0.75 0.82
CA VAL A 116 -4.74 -0.58 0.21
C VAL A 116 -3.86 0.26 1.13
N ILE A 117 -2.62 -0.17 1.32
CA ILE A 117 -1.59 0.55 2.08
C ILE A 117 -0.37 0.80 1.21
N CYS A 118 0.27 1.97 1.38
CA CYS A 118 1.55 2.28 0.80
C CYS A 118 2.66 1.75 1.73
N ILE A 119 3.56 0.92 1.19
CA ILE A 119 4.68 0.38 1.96
C ILE A 119 5.80 1.42 1.99
N ARG A 120 5.90 2.13 3.10
CA ARG A 120 6.98 3.11 3.37
C ARG A 120 6.99 3.49 4.86
N ALA A 121 8.05 4.17 5.30
CA ALA A 121 8.08 4.79 6.63
C ALA A 121 6.89 5.75 6.79
N GLY A 122 6.09 5.54 7.86
CA GLY A 122 4.74 6.06 7.98
C GLY A 122 4.56 7.57 8.00
N ALA A 123 5.52 8.31 8.54
CA ALA A 123 5.36 9.75 8.75
C ALA A 123 5.88 10.63 7.59
N SER A 124 6.18 10.05 6.42
CA SER A 124 6.59 10.85 5.27
C SER A 124 5.40 11.64 4.74
N PRO A 125 5.42 13.00 4.76
CA PRO A 125 4.26 13.80 4.41
C PRO A 125 3.89 13.74 2.93
N LEU A 126 4.82 13.39 2.04
CA LEU A 126 4.63 13.43 0.59
C LEU A 126 5.37 12.31 -0.13
N PRO A 127 4.88 11.89 -1.31
CA PRO A 127 3.58 12.23 -1.90
C PRO A 127 2.42 11.58 -1.16
N HIS A 128 1.22 12.21 -1.22
CA HIS A 128 -0.02 11.58 -0.82
C HIS A 128 -0.54 10.71 -1.95
N TYR A 129 -1.22 9.63 -1.59
CA TYR A 129 -1.88 8.73 -2.53
C TYR A 129 -3.35 8.61 -2.18
N TRP A 130 -4.19 8.59 -3.23
CA TRP A 130 -5.60 8.28 -3.12
C TRP A 130 -5.88 6.98 -3.86
N ALA A 131 -6.73 6.16 -3.29
CA ALA A 131 -7.19 4.93 -3.94
C ALA A 131 -8.70 4.97 -4.12
N LYS A 132 -9.15 4.56 -5.29
CA LYS A 132 -10.54 4.23 -5.59
C LYS A 132 -10.64 2.73 -5.80
N LEU A 133 -11.46 2.08 -4.99
CA LEU A 133 -11.75 0.65 -5.08
C LEU A 133 -13.22 0.46 -5.38
N TRP A 134 -13.56 -0.46 -6.31
CA TRP A 134 -14.96 -0.82 -6.53
C TRP A 134 -15.12 -2.26 -7.05
N VAL A 135 -16.29 -2.79 -6.77
CA VAL A 135 -16.76 -4.10 -7.25
C VAL A 135 -18.11 -3.90 -7.91
N ASN A 136 -18.25 -4.44 -9.11
CA ASN A 136 -19.54 -4.50 -9.80
C ASN A 136 -20.22 -5.82 -9.46
N GLY A 137 -21.48 -5.75 -9.09
CA GLY A 137 -22.34 -6.93 -8.92
C GLY A 137 -22.69 -7.58 -10.26
N PRO A 138 -23.32 -8.73 -10.21
CA PRO A 138 -23.87 -9.36 -11.39
C PRO A 138 -24.92 -8.43 -12.05
N PRO A 139 -25.08 -8.50 -13.39
CA PRO A 139 -26.12 -7.74 -14.07
C PRO A 139 -27.49 -8.04 -13.46
N GLY A 140 -28.16 -6.99 -12.97
CA GLY A 140 -29.48 -7.11 -12.41
C GLY A 140 -30.57 -7.25 -13.47
N GLU A 141 -31.77 -7.69 -13.07
CA GLU A 141 -32.98 -7.54 -13.86
C GLU A 141 -33.81 -6.36 -13.30
N PRO A 142 -34.24 -5.41 -14.14
CA PRO A 142 -34.19 -5.38 -15.61
C PRO A 142 -32.77 -5.09 -16.16
N LYS A 143 -32.50 -5.60 -17.37
CA LYS A 143 -31.18 -5.46 -18.04
C LYS A 143 -30.71 -4.01 -18.02
N GLY A 144 -29.52 -3.78 -17.45
CA GLY A 144 -28.86 -2.49 -17.42
C GLY A 144 -28.62 -1.89 -16.01
N THR A 145 -29.15 -2.49 -14.95
CA THR A 145 -28.82 -2.08 -13.58
C THR A 145 -27.75 -3.03 -13.03
N THR A 146 -26.63 -2.47 -12.61
CA THR A 146 -25.56 -3.21 -11.92
C THR A 146 -25.39 -2.59 -10.54
N ASP A 147 -25.58 -3.39 -9.52
CA ASP A 147 -25.21 -2.96 -8.16
C ASP A 147 -23.68 -2.79 -8.15
N ALA A 148 -23.21 -1.60 -7.82
CA ALA A 148 -21.79 -1.34 -7.60
C ALA A 148 -21.59 -0.84 -6.17
N VAL A 149 -20.50 -1.25 -5.57
CA VAL A 149 -20.03 -0.69 -4.31
C VAL A 149 -18.65 -0.13 -4.55
N GLU A 150 -18.45 1.12 -4.15
CA GLU A 150 -17.18 1.82 -4.31
C GLU A 150 -16.78 2.53 -3.03
N VAL A 151 -15.47 2.76 -2.88
CA VAL A 151 -14.89 3.60 -1.84
C VAL A 151 -13.74 4.39 -2.43
N GLU A 152 -13.63 5.64 -2.03
CA GLU A 152 -12.45 6.48 -2.24
C GLU A 152 -11.80 6.74 -0.89
N MET A 153 -10.48 6.59 -0.82
CA MET A 153 -9.75 6.71 0.43
C MET A 153 -8.36 7.30 0.23
N GLU A 154 -7.89 8.02 1.24
CA GLU A 154 -6.47 8.32 1.36
C GLU A 154 -5.71 7.04 1.72
N VAL A 155 -4.60 6.78 1.02
CA VAL A 155 -3.82 5.57 1.23
C VAL A 155 -2.89 5.76 2.42
N THR A 156 -3.16 5.03 3.49
CA THR A 156 -2.32 4.99 4.69
C THR A 156 -0.95 4.41 4.36
N SER A 157 0.09 4.88 5.05
CA SER A 157 1.46 4.38 4.90
C SER A 157 1.89 3.56 6.11
N SER A 158 2.59 2.45 5.85
CA SER A 158 3.19 1.64 6.92
C SER A 158 4.53 1.06 6.48
N LYS A 159 5.48 1.00 7.42
CA LYS A 159 6.74 0.26 7.25
C LYS A 159 6.61 -1.22 7.63
N ASP A 160 5.56 -1.58 8.33
CA ASP A 160 5.26 -2.94 8.80
C ASP A 160 3.83 -3.34 8.37
N PRO A 161 3.63 -3.69 7.09
CA PRO A 161 2.30 -4.00 6.58
C PRO A 161 1.78 -5.38 6.99
N SER A 162 2.63 -6.24 7.61
CA SER A 162 2.23 -7.58 8.05
C SER A 162 1.30 -7.58 9.26
N ASP A 163 1.42 -6.55 10.11
CA ASP A 163 0.72 -6.45 11.40
C ASP A 163 -0.53 -5.55 11.34
N ILE A 164 -0.91 -5.07 10.15
CA ILE A 164 -2.05 -4.17 10.01
C ILE A 164 -3.36 -4.96 9.98
N ASP A 165 -4.27 -4.63 10.87
CA ASP A 165 -5.66 -5.07 10.80
C ASP A 165 -6.42 -4.22 9.78
N VAL A 166 -7.07 -4.88 8.82
CA VAL A 166 -7.89 -4.19 7.81
C VAL A 166 -9.03 -3.38 8.45
N GLN A 167 -9.49 -3.75 9.64
CA GLN A 167 -10.54 -3.04 10.36
C GLN A 167 -10.11 -1.67 10.90
N GLU A 168 -8.80 -1.44 11.03
CA GLU A 168 -8.23 -0.14 11.42
C GLU A 168 -8.06 0.83 10.24
N LEU A 169 -8.33 0.35 9.02
CA LEU A 169 -8.19 1.10 7.80
C LEU A 169 -9.55 1.58 7.26
N THR A 170 -9.55 2.54 6.37
CA THR A 170 -10.67 2.75 5.45
C THR A 170 -10.68 1.61 4.44
N PHE A 171 -11.82 0.97 4.23
CA PHE A 171 -11.93 -0.20 3.36
C PHE A 171 -13.20 -0.21 2.52
N LEU A 172 -13.13 -0.91 1.40
CA LEU A 172 -14.29 -1.30 0.60
C LEU A 172 -14.98 -2.48 1.28
N THR A 173 -16.29 -2.37 1.52
CA THR A 173 -17.10 -3.49 2.02
C THR A 173 -17.73 -4.24 0.85
N VAL A 174 -17.29 -5.47 0.60
CA VAL A 174 -17.89 -6.33 -0.43
C VAL A 174 -18.93 -7.23 0.20
N LEU A 175 -20.19 -6.97 -0.09
CA LEU A 175 -21.31 -7.70 0.46
C LEU A 175 -21.39 -9.13 -0.13
N PRO A 176 -21.85 -10.14 0.66
CA PRO A 176 -21.98 -11.52 0.19
C PRO A 176 -22.85 -11.67 -1.07
N LYS A 177 -23.86 -10.83 -1.26
CA LYS A 177 -24.72 -10.83 -2.46
C LYS A 177 -23.96 -10.50 -3.75
N LEU A 178 -22.85 -9.72 -3.64
CA LEU A 178 -21.98 -9.40 -4.78
C LEU A 178 -20.98 -10.53 -5.08
N LEU A 179 -20.83 -11.46 -4.14
CA LEU A 179 -19.95 -12.62 -4.23
C LEU A 179 -20.68 -13.87 -4.72
N ALA A 180 -22.01 -13.77 -4.94
CA ALA A 180 -22.87 -14.91 -5.26
C ALA A 180 -22.26 -15.79 -6.37
N TRP A 181 -21.84 -17.01 -6.00
CA TRP A 181 -21.32 -18.05 -6.88
C TRP A 181 -19.93 -17.83 -7.49
N ALA A 182 -19.30 -16.68 -7.27
CA ALA A 182 -17.97 -16.40 -7.80
C ALA A 182 -16.87 -16.95 -6.88
N LYS A 183 -15.99 -17.79 -7.43
CA LYS A 183 -14.75 -18.19 -6.74
C LYS A 183 -13.75 -17.04 -6.59
N LEU A 184 -13.89 -16.01 -7.40
CA LEU A 184 -13.04 -14.82 -7.45
C LEU A 184 -13.92 -13.58 -7.56
N VAL A 185 -13.50 -12.51 -6.92
CA VAL A 185 -14.12 -11.19 -6.98
C VAL A 185 -13.41 -10.33 -8.01
N SER A 186 -14.18 -9.73 -8.92
CA SER A 186 -13.64 -8.76 -9.88
C SER A 186 -13.53 -7.40 -9.20
N LEU A 187 -12.37 -7.15 -8.62
CA LEU A 187 -12.03 -5.89 -7.96
C LEU A 187 -11.38 -4.93 -8.96
N HIS A 188 -11.86 -3.71 -8.99
CA HIS A 188 -11.23 -2.62 -9.74
C HIS A 188 -10.51 -1.71 -8.75
N ILE A 189 -9.32 -1.28 -9.13
CA ILE A 189 -8.51 -0.36 -8.33
C ILE A 189 -7.88 0.71 -9.22
N GLN A 190 -7.92 1.93 -8.76
CA GLN A 190 -7.16 3.05 -9.29
C GLN A 190 -6.41 3.71 -8.15
N ILE A 191 -5.13 4.01 -8.34
CA ILE A 191 -4.31 4.77 -7.38
C ILE A 191 -3.87 6.05 -8.07
N ASP A 192 -4.11 7.17 -7.40
CA ASP A 192 -3.70 8.49 -7.83
C ASP A 192 -2.60 9.02 -6.91
N LYS A 193 -1.60 9.65 -7.51
CA LYS A 193 -0.50 10.28 -6.80
C LYS A 193 -0.71 11.79 -6.78
N LEU A 194 -0.86 12.36 -5.59
CA LEU A 194 -0.96 13.80 -5.40
C LEU A 194 0.44 14.38 -5.19
N THR A 195 0.90 15.15 -6.14
CA THR A 195 2.06 16.03 -6.01
C THR A 195 1.55 17.42 -5.69
N LEU A 196 2.05 18.05 -4.62
CA LEU A 196 1.82 19.48 -4.43
C LEU A 196 2.58 20.22 -5.54
N GLU A 197 1.85 20.98 -6.34
CA GLU A 197 2.43 21.97 -7.25
C GLU A 197 3.04 23.13 -6.47
#